data_4e43a5f422e398bc477a72a792642319
#
_entry.id   4e43a5f422e398bc477a72a792642319
#
_cell.length_a   1.000
_cell.length_b   1.000
_cell.length_c   1.000
_cell.angle_alpha   90.00
_cell.angle_beta   90.00
_cell.angle_gamma   90.00
#
_symmetry.space_group_name_H-M   'P 1'
#
loop_
_entity.id
_entity.type
_entity.pdbx_description
1 polymer ?
#
loop_
_entity_poly.entity_id
_entity_poly.type
_entity_poly.pdbx_seq_one_letter_code
_entity_poly.pdbx_strand_id
1 'polypeptide(L)'
;MEERLYPALITEALRNVRYPGNGKDLVENNMVEDDIRIDGMNVSFSLIFDKSTDPFIKSVVKAAETAVKTYASENARIEGNISVKYRQNVEQPAKMLPRVKNIIGVSSGKGGVGKSTVASNLAVALAKQGYKVGLLDADIFGPSAPKMFGVEDAPVYMDEVGGRNLIAPVEQYGVKVLSIGFLVDKDNAVLWRGGMASNALKQLIGDANWGDLDYFVIDMPPGTSDIHLTLVQTLAITGAVVVTTPQEVALADARKGVSMFQSPQVNVPVLGIVENMAWFTPAEHPDEKYYIFGNGGGKRLAEKLGVDLLAQIPLVASICDGGDQGKPAALQNTVSGEAFNTLAQLSLIHI
;
A
#
# COMPACT_ATOMS: atom_id res chain seq x y z
N MET A 1 42.39 27.01 17.70
CA MET A 1 41.01 26.75 17.27
C MET A 1 40.70 25.35 17.75
N GLU A 2 39.67 25.16 18.56
CA GLU A 2 39.24 23.83 18.95
C GLU A 2 38.76 23.05 17.68
N GLU A 3 39.39 21.94 17.43
CA GLU A 3 39.03 21.03 16.34
C GLU A 3 37.64 20.44 16.63
N ARG A 4 36.66 20.79 15.81
CA ARG A 4 35.27 20.38 16.05
C ARG A 4 34.81 19.38 14.98
N LEU A 5 34.51 18.16 15.41
CA LEU A 5 33.93 17.13 14.54
C LEU A 5 32.42 17.35 14.35
N TYR A 6 31.90 17.04 13.16
CA TYR A 6 30.48 17.05 12.83
C TYR A 6 30.15 15.96 11.77
N PRO A 7 28.89 15.48 11.69
CA PRO A 7 28.55 14.32 10.87
C PRO A 7 28.94 14.42 9.40
N ALA A 8 28.77 15.59 8.78
CA ALA A 8 29.12 15.76 7.37
C ALA A 8 30.64 15.60 7.11
N LEU A 9 31.51 15.98 8.05
CA LEU A 9 32.96 15.80 7.94
C LEU A 9 33.34 14.33 8.01
N ILE A 10 32.66 13.54 8.85
CA ILE A 10 32.85 12.09 8.94
C ILE A 10 32.39 11.43 7.62
N THR A 11 31.23 11.79 7.11
CA THR A 11 30.71 11.29 5.81
C THR A 11 31.68 11.61 4.67
N GLU A 12 32.25 12.79 4.63
CA GLU A 12 33.22 13.20 3.62
C GLU A 12 34.54 12.40 3.73
N ALA A 13 34.99 12.14 4.96
CA ALA A 13 36.16 11.28 5.19
C ALA A 13 35.93 9.86 4.65
N LEU A 14 34.72 9.31 4.83
CA LEU A 14 34.36 7.96 4.39
C LEU A 14 34.23 7.82 2.85
N ARG A 15 34.09 8.91 2.08
CA ARG A 15 34.16 8.90 0.62
C ARG A 15 35.55 8.50 0.10
N ASN A 16 36.58 8.61 0.94
CA ASN A 16 37.93 8.15 0.58
C ASN A 16 38.14 6.65 0.72
N VAL A 17 37.17 5.91 1.27
CA VAL A 17 37.23 4.46 1.44
C VAL A 17 36.47 3.79 0.30
N ARG A 18 37.16 3.00 -0.52
CA ARG A 18 36.53 2.23 -1.59
C ARG A 18 36.23 0.82 -1.17
N TYR A 19 35.00 0.37 -1.44
CA TYR A 19 34.63 -1.02 -1.19
C TYR A 19 35.26 -1.95 -2.25
N PRO A 20 36.03 -2.96 -1.85
CA PRO A 20 36.77 -3.79 -2.81
C PRO A 20 35.90 -4.61 -3.75
N GLY A 21 34.64 -4.89 -3.39
CA GLY A 21 33.72 -5.70 -4.18
C GLY A 21 33.25 -5.04 -5.48
N ASN A 22 33.21 -3.68 -5.55
CA ASN A 22 32.73 -2.97 -6.75
C ASN A 22 33.50 -1.67 -7.04
N GLY A 23 34.48 -1.30 -6.22
CA GLY A 23 35.33 -0.11 -6.41
C GLY A 23 34.69 1.24 -6.12
N LYS A 24 33.40 1.29 -5.75
CA LYS A 24 32.72 2.52 -5.33
C LYS A 24 33.08 2.88 -3.88
N ASP A 25 32.93 4.16 -3.51
CA ASP A 25 33.14 4.57 -2.13
C ASP A 25 31.97 4.11 -1.20
N LEU A 26 32.19 4.18 0.12
CA LEU A 26 31.21 3.67 1.09
C LEU A 26 29.91 4.47 1.09
N VAL A 27 29.94 5.75 0.74
CA VAL A 27 28.77 6.63 0.70
C VAL A 27 27.95 6.36 -0.57
N GLU A 28 28.62 6.26 -1.75
CA GLU A 28 27.97 5.88 -3.01
C GLU A 28 27.33 4.48 -2.94
N ASN A 29 27.90 3.57 -2.15
CA ASN A 29 27.38 2.23 -1.90
C ASN A 29 26.25 2.18 -0.87
N ASN A 30 25.84 3.33 -0.30
CA ASN A 30 24.88 3.38 0.82
C ASN A 30 25.29 2.41 1.96
N MET A 31 26.60 2.30 2.24
CA MET A 31 27.13 1.45 3.31
C MET A 31 27.27 2.19 4.64
N VAL A 32 27.11 3.52 4.67
CA VAL A 32 27.14 4.35 5.88
C VAL A 32 25.72 4.62 6.33
N GLU A 33 25.37 4.20 7.55
CA GLU A 33 24.04 4.47 8.11
C GLU A 33 23.96 5.90 8.66
N ASP A 34 22.75 6.47 8.67
CA ASP A 34 22.49 7.82 9.18
C ASP A 34 22.37 7.82 10.72
N ASP A 35 23.31 7.14 11.38
CA ASP A 35 23.37 7.02 12.85
C ASP A 35 24.70 7.56 13.43
N ILE A 36 25.38 8.46 12.69
CA ILE A 36 26.64 9.03 13.12
C ILE A 36 26.45 9.84 14.41
N ARG A 37 27.12 9.43 15.48
CA ARG A 37 27.12 10.11 16.78
C ARG A 37 28.51 10.62 17.10
N ILE A 38 28.56 11.85 17.59
CA ILE A 38 29.80 12.53 17.96
C ILE A 38 29.63 13.10 19.38
N ASP A 39 30.51 12.68 20.29
CA ASP A 39 30.61 13.18 21.66
C ASP A 39 32.05 13.62 21.90
N GLY A 40 32.30 14.92 21.79
CA GLY A 40 33.65 15.48 21.76
C GLY A 40 34.46 14.92 20.60
N MET A 41 35.52 14.14 20.90
CA MET A 41 36.33 13.43 19.92
C MET A 41 35.92 11.95 19.72
N ASN A 42 34.94 11.47 20.47
CA ASN A 42 34.43 10.11 20.26
C ASN A 42 33.46 10.08 19.08
N VAL A 43 33.71 9.24 18.12
CA VAL A 43 32.88 9.04 16.91
C VAL A 43 32.39 7.61 16.90
N SER A 44 31.09 7.43 16.65
CA SER A 44 30.50 6.11 16.44
C SER A 44 29.47 6.15 15.31
N PHE A 45 29.40 5.10 14.51
CA PHE A 45 28.39 4.92 13.46
C PHE A 45 28.31 3.45 13.04
N SER A 46 27.35 3.13 12.16
CA SER A 46 27.19 1.78 11.63
C SER A 46 27.58 1.71 10.15
N LEU A 47 28.25 0.62 9.77
CA LEU A 47 28.47 0.22 8.38
C LEU A 47 27.54 -0.94 8.02
N ILE A 48 26.88 -0.84 6.89
CA ILE A 48 25.91 -1.82 6.39
C ILE A 48 26.55 -2.64 5.28
N PHE A 49 26.58 -3.96 5.44
CA PHE A 49 27.05 -4.92 4.44
C PHE A 49 25.88 -5.77 3.92
N ASP A 50 26.01 -6.28 2.69
CA ASP A 50 24.96 -7.11 2.10
C ASP A 50 24.84 -8.49 2.77
N LYS A 51 25.93 -9.05 3.25
CA LYS A 51 25.97 -10.40 3.87
C LYS A 51 26.91 -10.44 5.07
N SER A 52 26.57 -11.25 6.07
CA SER A 52 27.43 -11.49 7.23
C SER A 52 28.73 -12.28 6.89
N THR A 53 28.76 -12.92 5.73
CA THR A 53 29.89 -13.68 5.21
C THR A 53 30.79 -12.88 4.27
N ASP A 54 30.59 -11.56 4.15
CA ASP A 54 31.41 -10.70 3.29
C ASP A 54 32.89 -10.74 3.76
N PRO A 55 33.84 -11.12 2.88
CA PRO A 55 35.22 -11.24 3.27
C PRO A 55 35.92 -9.90 3.56
N PHE A 56 35.30 -8.79 3.14
CA PHE A 56 35.87 -7.45 3.23
C PHE A 56 35.46 -6.69 4.51
N ILE A 57 34.58 -7.23 5.36
CA ILE A 57 34.08 -6.55 6.56
C ILE A 57 35.23 -5.97 7.40
N LYS A 58 36.19 -6.79 7.80
CA LYS A 58 37.29 -6.38 8.66
C LYS A 58 38.19 -5.33 8.02
N SER A 59 38.47 -5.47 6.73
CA SER A 59 39.34 -4.53 6.00
C SER A 59 38.64 -3.17 5.77
N VAL A 60 37.34 -3.17 5.48
CA VAL A 60 36.55 -1.96 5.28
C VAL A 60 36.37 -1.19 6.59
N VAL A 61 36.06 -1.87 7.70
CA VAL A 61 35.98 -1.25 9.02
C VAL A 61 37.31 -0.58 9.38
N LYS A 62 38.43 -1.26 9.21
CA LYS A 62 39.78 -0.70 9.50
C LYS A 62 40.13 0.46 8.57
N ALA A 63 39.73 0.40 7.29
CA ALA A 63 39.93 1.50 6.34
C ALA A 63 39.07 2.71 6.71
N ALA A 64 37.83 2.50 7.17
CA ALA A 64 36.94 3.57 7.66
C ALA A 64 37.51 4.26 8.92
N GLU A 65 38.04 3.50 9.90
CA GLU A 65 38.71 4.03 11.07
C GLU A 65 39.92 4.91 10.66
N THR A 66 40.73 4.40 9.73
CA THR A 66 41.89 5.13 9.22
C THR A 66 41.48 6.40 8.49
N ALA A 67 40.45 6.33 7.64
CA ALA A 67 39.99 7.48 6.86
C ALA A 67 39.47 8.60 7.78
N VAL A 68 38.72 8.29 8.82
CA VAL A 68 38.24 9.30 9.80
C VAL A 68 39.43 9.95 10.52
N LYS A 69 40.43 9.19 10.92
CA LYS A 69 41.64 9.76 11.55
C LYS A 69 42.46 10.65 10.58
N THR A 70 42.56 10.25 9.32
CA THR A 70 43.37 10.94 8.32
C THR A 70 42.67 12.19 7.80
N TYR A 71 41.37 12.12 7.52
CA TYR A 71 40.65 13.17 6.79
C TYR A 71 39.71 14.02 7.65
N ALA A 72 39.33 13.52 8.84
CA ALA A 72 38.46 14.31 9.74
C ALA A 72 39.25 14.86 10.94
N SER A 73 39.92 14.06 11.73
CA SER A 73 40.82 14.49 12.80
C SER A 73 41.69 13.34 13.30
N GLU A 74 43.01 13.62 13.45
CA GLU A 74 43.96 12.65 14.01
C GLU A 74 43.65 12.28 15.46
N ASN A 75 42.94 13.18 16.18
CA ASN A 75 42.52 13.00 17.56
C ASN A 75 41.19 12.24 17.69
N ALA A 76 40.54 11.85 16.60
CA ALA A 76 39.26 11.15 16.63
C ALA A 76 39.41 9.76 17.28
N ARG A 77 38.55 9.48 18.27
CA ARG A 77 38.45 8.21 18.98
C ARG A 77 37.33 7.37 18.33
N ILE A 78 37.72 6.52 17.41
CA ILE A 78 36.77 5.74 16.59
C ILE A 78 37.04 4.23 16.69
N GLU A 79 38.23 3.81 17.13
CA GLU A 79 38.61 2.38 17.19
C GLU A 79 37.63 1.57 18.04
N GLY A 80 37.03 0.56 17.42
CA GLY A 80 36.02 -0.28 18.05
C GLY A 80 34.61 0.32 18.18
N ASN A 81 34.39 1.54 17.68
CA ASN A 81 33.12 2.24 17.76
C ASN A 81 32.30 2.15 16.45
N ILE A 82 32.79 1.40 15.45
CA ILE A 82 32.04 1.13 14.22
C ILE A 82 31.26 -0.15 14.38
N SER A 83 29.94 -0.05 14.37
CA SER A 83 29.05 -1.21 14.39
C SER A 83 28.89 -1.76 12.97
N VAL A 84 28.82 -3.09 12.85
CA VAL A 84 28.53 -3.75 11.57
C VAL A 84 27.08 -4.20 11.58
N LYS A 85 26.30 -3.69 10.64
CA LYS A 85 24.95 -4.13 10.36
C LYS A 85 24.92 -4.84 9.01
N TYR A 86 23.94 -5.68 8.82
CA TYR A 86 23.76 -6.36 7.55
C TYR A 86 22.46 -5.88 6.93
N ARG A 87 22.51 -5.59 5.61
CA ARG A 87 21.25 -5.43 4.90
C ARG A 87 20.47 -6.72 5.15
N GLN A 88 19.38 -6.60 5.86
CA GLN A 88 18.43 -7.69 5.84
C GLN A 88 18.07 -7.84 4.37
N ASN A 89 18.61 -8.85 3.68
CA ASN A 89 17.93 -9.42 2.56
C ASN A 89 16.62 -9.95 3.18
N VAL A 90 15.61 -9.10 3.21
CA VAL A 90 14.27 -9.59 3.10
C VAL A 90 14.30 -10.23 1.71
N GLU A 91 14.62 -11.55 1.64
CA GLU A 91 14.13 -12.36 0.55
C GLU A 91 12.66 -12.02 0.56
N GLN A 92 12.24 -11.19 -0.41
CA GLN A 92 10.83 -10.88 -0.55
C GLN A 92 10.21 -12.26 -0.74
N PRO A 93 9.39 -12.76 0.19
CA PRO A 93 8.80 -14.07 0.06
C PRO A 93 8.20 -14.10 -1.33
N ALA A 94 8.42 -15.20 -2.05
CA ALA A 94 7.96 -15.33 -3.43
C ALA A 94 6.54 -14.78 -3.50
N LYS A 95 6.39 -13.65 -4.21
CA LYS A 95 5.16 -12.86 -4.14
C LYS A 95 4.00 -13.78 -4.51
N MET A 96 3.02 -13.87 -3.64
CA MET A 96 1.83 -14.66 -3.91
C MET A 96 1.13 -14.08 -5.16
N LEU A 97 0.37 -14.90 -5.86
CA LEU A 97 -0.36 -14.55 -7.09
C LEU A 97 0.54 -14.23 -8.31
N PRO A 98 1.46 -15.13 -8.71
CA PRO A 98 2.36 -14.88 -9.84
C PRO A 98 1.64 -14.78 -11.20
N ARG A 99 0.36 -15.19 -11.27
CA ARG A 99 -0.49 -15.15 -12.47
C ARG A 99 -1.40 -13.91 -12.53
N VAL A 100 -1.21 -12.97 -11.62
CA VAL A 100 -1.90 -11.68 -11.59
C VAL A 100 -0.97 -10.61 -12.13
N LYS A 101 -1.41 -9.87 -13.15
CA LYS A 101 -0.59 -8.84 -13.79
C LYS A 101 -0.45 -7.59 -12.92
N ASN A 102 -1.58 -7.09 -12.41
CA ASN A 102 -1.63 -5.83 -11.66
C ASN A 102 -2.45 -6.00 -10.38
N ILE A 103 -1.94 -5.49 -9.26
CA ILE A 103 -2.61 -5.52 -7.96
C ILE A 103 -2.83 -4.09 -7.50
N ILE A 104 -4.09 -3.71 -7.33
CA ILE A 104 -4.52 -2.36 -6.90
C ILE A 104 -5.06 -2.42 -5.49
N GLY A 105 -4.40 -1.74 -4.55
CA GLY A 105 -4.92 -1.57 -3.19
C GLY A 105 -5.86 -0.36 -3.12
N VAL A 106 -7.09 -0.54 -2.67
CA VAL A 106 -8.01 0.56 -2.36
C VAL A 106 -8.03 0.77 -0.86
N SER A 107 -7.56 1.91 -0.42
CA SER A 107 -7.37 2.24 0.99
C SER A 107 -8.05 3.55 1.36
N SER A 108 -8.21 3.78 2.66
CA SER A 108 -8.70 5.05 3.19
C SER A 108 -8.08 5.36 4.54
N GLY A 109 -7.90 6.64 4.85
CA GLY A 109 -7.36 7.07 6.15
C GLY A 109 -8.30 6.81 7.32
N LYS A 110 -9.62 6.69 7.07
CA LYS A 110 -10.66 6.43 8.10
C LYS A 110 -11.83 5.67 7.51
N GLY A 111 -12.65 5.08 8.37
CA GLY A 111 -13.90 4.42 8.00
C GLY A 111 -14.99 5.41 7.55
N GLY A 112 -15.97 4.92 6.79
CA GLY A 112 -17.16 5.67 6.40
C GLY A 112 -16.99 6.61 5.20
N VAL A 113 -15.83 6.63 4.52
CA VAL A 113 -15.59 7.46 3.33
C VAL A 113 -16.05 6.79 2.02
N GLY A 114 -16.56 5.55 2.07
CA GLY A 114 -17.02 4.79 0.91
C GLY A 114 -15.92 4.01 0.19
N LYS A 115 -14.85 3.63 0.89
CA LYS A 115 -13.73 2.82 0.38
C LYS A 115 -14.20 1.55 -0.35
N SER A 116 -15.03 0.74 0.30
CA SER A 116 -15.53 -0.53 -0.25
C SER A 116 -16.47 -0.32 -1.44
N THR A 117 -17.24 0.77 -1.44
CA THR A 117 -18.05 1.18 -2.60
C THR A 117 -17.14 1.48 -3.80
N VAL A 118 -16.04 2.20 -3.58
CA VAL A 118 -15.07 2.51 -4.64
C VAL A 118 -14.38 1.23 -5.12
N ALA A 119 -13.92 0.36 -4.22
CA ALA A 119 -13.25 -0.90 -4.57
C ALA A 119 -14.15 -1.82 -5.40
N SER A 120 -15.39 -2.03 -4.96
CA SER A 120 -16.39 -2.87 -5.65
C SER A 120 -16.73 -2.31 -7.04
N ASN A 121 -17.01 -1.02 -7.14
CA ASN A 121 -17.33 -0.40 -8.41
C ASN A 121 -16.13 -0.32 -9.37
N LEU A 122 -14.90 -0.12 -8.87
CA LEU A 122 -13.69 -0.19 -9.67
C LEU A 122 -13.51 -1.59 -10.27
N ALA A 123 -13.66 -2.65 -9.47
CA ALA A 123 -13.57 -4.02 -9.94
C ALA A 123 -14.60 -4.33 -11.04
N VAL A 124 -15.86 -3.92 -10.83
CA VAL A 124 -16.93 -4.10 -11.83
C VAL A 124 -16.67 -3.27 -13.10
N ALA A 125 -16.20 -2.02 -12.97
CA ALA A 125 -15.87 -1.18 -14.11
C ALA A 125 -14.73 -1.75 -14.96
N LEU A 126 -13.70 -2.34 -14.34
CA LEU A 126 -12.62 -3.05 -15.02
C LEU A 126 -13.14 -4.30 -15.75
N ALA A 127 -13.99 -5.12 -15.09
CA ALA A 127 -14.58 -6.29 -15.70
C ALA A 127 -15.48 -5.92 -16.90
N LYS A 128 -16.27 -4.84 -16.80
CA LYS A 128 -17.09 -4.30 -17.90
C LYS A 128 -16.26 -3.87 -19.11
N GLN A 129 -15.00 -3.49 -18.91
CA GLN A 129 -14.05 -3.20 -20.00
C GLN A 129 -13.40 -4.44 -20.60
N GLY A 130 -13.75 -5.65 -20.14
CA GLY A 130 -13.29 -6.93 -20.67
C GLY A 130 -12.07 -7.53 -19.99
N TYR A 131 -11.59 -6.93 -18.89
CA TYR A 131 -10.48 -7.48 -18.12
C TYR A 131 -10.91 -8.61 -17.20
N LYS A 132 -10.00 -9.56 -16.95
CA LYS A 132 -10.16 -10.59 -15.93
C LYS A 132 -9.84 -10.00 -14.56
N VAL A 133 -10.83 -9.91 -13.69
CA VAL A 133 -10.73 -9.16 -12.43
C VAL A 133 -11.03 -10.05 -11.23
N GLY A 134 -10.19 -9.92 -10.19
CA GLY A 134 -10.44 -10.45 -8.85
C GLY A 134 -10.64 -9.30 -7.86
N LEU A 135 -11.49 -9.51 -6.87
CA LEU A 135 -11.69 -8.62 -5.73
C LEU A 135 -11.51 -9.39 -4.43
N LEU A 136 -10.55 -8.97 -3.63
CA LEU A 136 -10.37 -9.44 -2.25
C LEU A 136 -10.89 -8.38 -1.29
N ASP A 137 -11.90 -8.71 -0.51
CA ASP A 137 -12.32 -7.92 0.63
C ASP A 137 -11.45 -8.30 1.84
N ALA A 138 -10.51 -7.43 2.15
CA ALA A 138 -9.58 -7.58 3.26
C ALA A 138 -10.00 -6.80 4.51
N ASP A 139 -11.19 -6.18 4.52
CA ASP A 139 -11.74 -5.52 5.70
C ASP A 139 -12.42 -6.54 6.62
N ILE A 140 -11.61 -7.20 7.43
CA ILE A 140 -12.03 -8.31 8.31
C ILE A 140 -13.07 -7.86 9.36
N PHE A 141 -13.04 -6.59 9.74
CA PHE A 141 -13.92 -6.06 10.79
C PHE A 141 -15.26 -5.55 10.25
N GLY A 142 -15.39 -5.35 8.95
CA GLY A 142 -16.61 -4.88 8.29
C GLY A 142 -16.69 -5.36 6.85
N PRO A 143 -16.68 -6.71 6.60
CA PRO A 143 -16.70 -7.22 5.24
C PRO A 143 -18.01 -6.81 4.56
N SER A 144 -17.89 -6.12 3.43
CA SER A 144 -19.03 -5.54 2.72
C SER A 144 -19.17 -5.98 1.26
N ALA A 145 -18.11 -6.54 0.66
CA ALA A 145 -18.16 -6.97 -0.73
C ALA A 145 -19.22 -8.02 -1.02
N PRO A 146 -19.48 -9.05 -0.17
CA PRO A 146 -20.57 -9.98 -0.41
C PRO A 146 -21.93 -9.30 -0.56
N LYS A 147 -22.22 -8.30 0.28
CA LYS A 147 -23.46 -7.51 0.21
C LYS A 147 -23.52 -6.71 -1.08
N MET A 148 -22.46 -5.97 -1.40
CA MET A 148 -22.41 -5.09 -2.56
C MET A 148 -22.49 -5.84 -3.89
N PHE A 149 -22.18 -7.15 -3.90
CA PHE A 149 -22.33 -8.02 -5.07
C PHE A 149 -23.60 -8.86 -5.06
N GLY A 150 -24.40 -8.82 -3.99
CA GLY A 150 -25.60 -9.62 -3.85
C GLY A 150 -25.34 -11.12 -3.75
N VAL A 151 -24.19 -11.48 -3.16
CA VAL A 151 -23.71 -12.87 -3.06
C VAL A 151 -23.48 -13.31 -1.61
N GLU A 152 -24.13 -12.66 -0.65
CA GLU A 152 -23.96 -12.93 0.79
C GLU A 152 -24.28 -14.38 1.17
N ASP A 153 -25.21 -15.01 0.47
CA ASP A 153 -25.65 -16.39 0.72
C ASP A 153 -25.05 -17.39 -0.27
N ALA A 154 -24.06 -16.94 -1.07
CA ALA A 154 -23.40 -17.83 -2.03
C ALA A 154 -22.56 -18.87 -1.27
N PRO A 155 -22.74 -20.16 -1.57
CA PRO A 155 -21.92 -21.20 -0.98
C PRO A 155 -20.47 -21.09 -1.49
N VAL A 156 -19.52 -21.28 -0.59
CA VAL A 156 -18.10 -21.37 -0.96
C VAL A 156 -17.76 -22.82 -1.29
N TYR A 157 -17.30 -23.05 -2.50
CA TYR A 157 -16.88 -24.35 -2.97
C TYR A 157 -15.36 -24.50 -2.95
N MET A 158 -14.92 -25.76 -3.09
CA MET A 158 -13.50 -26.07 -3.29
C MET A 158 -13.33 -26.62 -4.71
N ASP A 159 -12.35 -26.08 -5.42
CA ASP A 159 -11.91 -26.55 -6.73
C ASP A 159 -10.72 -27.49 -6.57
N GLU A 160 -10.70 -28.61 -7.27
CA GLU A 160 -9.52 -29.45 -7.38
C GLU A 160 -8.67 -28.98 -8.57
N VAL A 161 -7.53 -28.37 -8.31
CA VAL A 161 -6.61 -27.86 -9.32
C VAL A 161 -5.21 -28.44 -9.10
N GLY A 162 -4.75 -29.25 -10.03
CA GLY A 162 -3.42 -29.86 -9.94
C GLY A 162 -3.21 -30.73 -8.70
N GLY A 163 -4.25 -31.41 -8.22
CA GLY A 163 -4.23 -32.28 -7.04
C GLY A 163 -4.25 -31.49 -5.70
N ARG A 164 -4.56 -30.19 -5.73
CA ARG A 164 -4.78 -29.33 -4.55
C ARG A 164 -6.23 -28.87 -4.51
N ASN A 165 -6.81 -28.89 -3.31
CA ASN A 165 -8.11 -28.27 -3.07
C ASN A 165 -7.92 -26.79 -2.83
N LEU A 166 -8.46 -25.94 -3.69
CA LEU A 166 -8.41 -24.48 -3.60
C LEU A 166 -9.81 -23.93 -3.38
N ILE A 167 -9.91 -22.82 -2.66
CA ILE A 167 -11.16 -22.09 -2.48
C ILE A 167 -11.59 -21.53 -3.84
N ALA A 168 -12.79 -21.85 -4.30
CA ALA A 168 -13.39 -21.27 -5.50
C ALA A 168 -13.92 -19.87 -5.19
N PRO A 169 -13.38 -18.78 -5.79
CA PRO A 169 -13.98 -17.47 -5.66
C PRO A 169 -15.40 -17.44 -6.22
N VAL A 170 -16.29 -16.69 -5.56
CA VAL A 170 -17.63 -16.46 -6.08
C VAL A 170 -17.54 -15.52 -7.28
N GLU A 171 -18.13 -15.91 -8.41
CA GLU A 171 -18.12 -15.08 -9.63
C GLU A 171 -19.43 -14.31 -9.77
N GLN A 172 -19.33 -12.99 -9.83
CA GLN A 172 -20.48 -12.12 -10.07
C GLN A 172 -20.06 -10.88 -10.89
N TYR A 173 -20.85 -10.48 -11.85
CA TYR A 173 -20.61 -9.35 -12.76
C TYR A 173 -19.22 -9.39 -13.46
N GLY A 174 -18.72 -10.61 -13.75
CA GLY A 174 -17.40 -10.82 -14.36
C GLY A 174 -16.21 -10.61 -13.40
N VAL A 175 -16.48 -10.54 -12.10
CA VAL A 175 -15.47 -10.38 -11.04
C VAL A 175 -15.44 -11.65 -10.19
N LYS A 176 -14.24 -12.16 -9.91
CA LYS A 176 -14.00 -13.19 -8.89
C LYS A 176 -13.90 -12.54 -7.53
N VAL A 177 -14.81 -12.85 -6.62
CA VAL A 177 -14.91 -12.19 -5.30
C VAL A 177 -14.59 -13.18 -4.20
N LEU A 178 -13.70 -12.81 -3.29
CA LEU A 178 -13.54 -13.47 -1.99
C LEU A 178 -13.53 -12.44 -0.87
N SER A 179 -14.16 -12.82 0.23
CA SER A 179 -14.22 -12.05 1.46
C SER A 179 -14.18 -12.99 2.65
N ILE A 180 -13.61 -12.53 3.74
CA ILE A 180 -13.74 -13.24 5.02
C ILE A 180 -15.22 -13.38 5.44
N GLY A 181 -16.08 -12.47 4.96
CA GLY A 181 -17.53 -12.51 5.18
C GLY A 181 -18.21 -13.76 4.67
N PHE A 182 -17.62 -14.51 3.73
CA PHE A 182 -18.14 -15.81 3.31
C PHE A 182 -17.83 -16.96 4.29
N LEU A 183 -16.84 -16.77 5.17
CA LEU A 183 -16.33 -17.81 6.06
C LEU A 183 -16.76 -17.60 7.53
N VAL A 184 -17.42 -16.48 7.80
CA VAL A 184 -17.85 -16.10 9.16
C VAL A 184 -19.37 -16.04 9.22
N ASP A 185 -19.94 -16.62 10.27
CA ASP A 185 -21.37 -16.53 10.53
C ASP A 185 -21.77 -15.05 10.75
N LYS A 186 -22.80 -14.60 10.04
CA LYS A 186 -23.28 -13.20 10.04
C LYS A 186 -23.76 -12.74 11.43
N ASP A 187 -24.25 -13.67 12.24
CA ASP A 187 -24.87 -13.40 13.54
C ASP A 187 -23.87 -13.51 14.70
N ASN A 188 -22.65 -13.98 14.45
CA ASN A 188 -21.64 -14.18 15.46
C ASN A 188 -20.46 -13.22 15.30
N ALA A 189 -20.26 -12.36 16.29
CA ALA A 189 -19.07 -11.51 16.35
C ALA A 189 -17.82 -12.38 16.58
N VAL A 190 -17.02 -12.57 15.56
CA VAL A 190 -15.73 -13.23 15.69
C VAL A 190 -14.68 -12.23 16.17
N LEU A 191 -14.10 -12.52 17.35
CA LEU A 191 -13.01 -11.71 17.89
C LEU A 191 -11.70 -12.04 17.16
N TRP A 192 -11.43 -11.31 16.08
CA TRP A 192 -10.17 -11.42 15.33
C TRP A 192 -9.02 -10.79 16.11
N ARG A 193 -8.02 -11.59 16.46
CA ARG A 193 -6.72 -11.05 16.90
C ARG A 193 -5.84 -10.82 15.67
N GLY A 194 -4.99 -9.77 15.67
CA GLY A 194 -4.21 -9.35 14.50
C GLY A 194 -3.51 -10.50 13.75
N GLY A 195 -2.87 -11.43 14.46
CA GLY A 195 -2.22 -12.59 13.82
C GLY A 195 -3.19 -13.56 13.14
N MET A 196 -4.39 -13.77 13.71
CA MET A 196 -5.42 -14.62 13.08
C MET A 196 -5.97 -13.98 11.82
N ALA A 197 -6.22 -12.68 11.85
CA ALA A 197 -6.66 -11.87 10.71
C ALA A 197 -5.66 -11.94 9.55
N SER A 198 -4.39 -11.73 9.84
CA SER A 198 -3.30 -11.81 8.84
C SER A 198 -3.17 -13.22 8.23
N ASN A 199 -3.33 -14.27 9.02
CA ASN A 199 -3.27 -15.65 8.53
C ASN A 199 -4.49 -16.00 7.65
N ALA A 200 -5.70 -15.58 8.04
CA ALA A 200 -6.90 -15.78 7.22
C ALA A 200 -6.76 -15.09 5.85
N LEU A 201 -6.26 -13.86 5.82
CA LEU A 201 -6.00 -13.17 4.55
C LEU A 201 -4.96 -13.89 3.69
N LYS A 202 -3.86 -14.37 4.27
CA LYS A 202 -2.87 -15.15 3.53
C LYS A 202 -3.48 -16.42 2.93
N GLN A 203 -4.40 -17.08 3.63
CA GLN A 203 -5.14 -18.23 3.10
C GLN A 203 -6.08 -17.83 1.95
N LEU A 204 -6.86 -16.77 2.11
CA LEU A 204 -7.73 -16.27 1.03
C LEU A 204 -6.94 -15.85 -0.22
N ILE A 205 -5.71 -15.38 -0.04
CA ILE A 205 -4.83 -15.04 -1.15
C ILE A 205 -4.21 -16.29 -1.78
N GLY A 206 -3.63 -17.18 -0.96
CA GLY A 206 -2.77 -18.27 -1.44
C GLY A 206 -3.49 -19.58 -1.72
N ASP A 207 -4.60 -19.86 -1.03
CA ASP A 207 -5.34 -21.11 -1.13
C ASP A 207 -6.63 -20.96 -1.97
N ALA A 208 -6.78 -19.86 -2.73
CA ALA A 208 -7.88 -19.64 -3.64
C ALA A 208 -7.49 -19.82 -5.11
N ASN A 209 -8.45 -20.32 -5.91
CA ASN A 209 -8.30 -20.48 -7.35
C ASN A 209 -8.57 -19.16 -8.10
N TRP A 210 -7.68 -18.19 -7.94
CA TRP A 210 -7.78 -16.91 -8.65
C TRP A 210 -7.55 -17.07 -10.17
N GLY A 211 -6.69 -18.01 -10.58
CA GLY A 211 -6.31 -18.21 -11.97
C GLY A 211 -5.50 -17.04 -12.54
N ASP A 212 -5.62 -16.83 -13.87
CA ASP A 212 -4.99 -15.70 -14.54
C ASP A 212 -5.89 -14.48 -14.44
N LEU A 213 -5.36 -13.38 -13.87
CA LEU A 213 -6.06 -12.11 -13.75
C LEU A 213 -5.26 -10.98 -14.38
N ASP A 214 -5.96 -10.05 -15.03
CA ASP A 214 -5.38 -8.79 -15.46
C ASP A 214 -5.25 -7.81 -14.29
N TYR A 215 -6.28 -7.78 -13.43
CA TYR A 215 -6.35 -6.91 -12.25
C TYR A 215 -6.84 -7.66 -11.02
N PHE A 216 -6.21 -7.37 -9.90
CA PHE A 216 -6.63 -7.83 -8.58
C PHE A 216 -6.83 -6.62 -7.68
N VAL A 217 -8.08 -6.32 -7.36
CA VAL A 217 -8.44 -5.21 -6.50
C VAL A 217 -8.51 -5.71 -5.06
N ILE A 218 -7.91 -4.98 -4.14
CA ILE A 218 -7.95 -5.28 -2.71
C ILE A 218 -8.70 -4.15 -2.02
N ASP A 219 -9.84 -4.45 -1.43
CA ASP A 219 -10.52 -3.57 -0.49
C ASP A 219 -9.82 -3.69 0.88
N MET A 220 -8.92 -2.74 1.16
CA MET A 220 -8.10 -2.76 2.37
C MET A 220 -8.91 -2.31 3.60
N PRO A 221 -8.57 -2.71 4.83
CA PRO A 221 -9.19 -2.14 6.01
C PRO A 221 -8.95 -0.62 6.10
N PRO A 222 -9.78 0.13 6.83
CA PRO A 222 -9.55 1.57 7.01
C PRO A 222 -8.35 1.86 7.92
N GLY A 223 -7.73 3.02 7.75
CA GLY A 223 -6.60 3.47 8.56
C GLY A 223 -5.26 2.85 8.13
N THR A 224 -4.36 2.65 9.09
CA THR A 224 -3.00 2.14 8.90
C THR A 224 -2.72 1.02 9.91
N SER A 225 -3.27 -0.16 9.67
CA SER A 225 -3.16 -1.33 10.55
C SER A 225 -2.06 -2.30 10.09
N ASP A 226 -1.69 -3.27 10.95
CA ASP A 226 -0.75 -4.35 10.63
C ASP A 226 -1.19 -5.19 9.41
N ILE A 227 -2.48 -5.18 9.08
CA ILE A 227 -3.02 -5.85 7.89
C ILE A 227 -2.47 -5.22 6.61
N HIS A 228 -2.31 -3.89 6.55
CA HIS A 228 -1.68 -3.21 5.42
C HIS A 228 -0.26 -3.69 5.21
N LEU A 229 0.55 -3.79 6.28
CA LEU A 229 1.91 -4.32 6.19
C LEU A 229 1.92 -5.78 5.73
N THR A 230 1.00 -6.60 6.24
CA THR A 230 0.85 -8.00 5.82
C THR A 230 0.57 -8.10 4.32
N LEU A 231 -0.36 -7.30 3.79
CA LEU A 231 -0.71 -7.31 2.36
C LEU A 231 0.47 -6.87 1.49
N VAL A 232 1.16 -5.78 1.86
CA VAL A 232 2.33 -5.27 1.13
C VAL A 232 3.51 -6.25 1.15
N GLN A 233 3.72 -6.94 2.27
CA GLN A 233 4.76 -7.97 2.39
C GLN A 233 4.43 -9.25 1.61
N THR A 234 3.14 -9.57 1.48
CA THR A 234 2.65 -10.80 0.84
C THR A 234 2.47 -10.65 -0.67
N LEU A 235 2.07 -9.48 -1.14
CA LEU A 235 1.68 -9.20 -2.51
C LEU A 235 2.57 -8.14 -3.18
N ALA A 236 2.73 -8.26 -4.50
CA ALA A 236 3.36 -7.24 -5.33
C ALA A 236 2.34 -6.15 -5.69
N ILE A 237 1.94 -5.32 -4.73
CA ILE A 237 0.98 -4.26 -4.98
C ILE A 237 1.57 -3.29 -6.00
N THR A 238 0.94 -3.18 -7.18
CA THR A 238 1.35 -2.32 -8.29
C THR A 238 1.13 -0.85 -7.94
N GLY A 239 0.02 -0.56 -7.23
CA GLY A 239 -0.26 0.77 -6.76
C GLY A 239 -1.46 0.84 -5.83
N ALA A 240 -1.59 1.96 -5.12
CA ALA A 240 -2.66 2.22 -4.17
C ALA A 240 -3.53 3.40 -4.62
N VAL A 241 -4.85 3.25 -4.48
CA VAL A 241 -5.85 4.31 -4.61
C VAL A 241 -6.30 4.71 -3.21
N VAL A 242 -6.25 5.99 -2.88
CA VAL A 242 -6.64 6.49 -1.56
C VAL A 242 -7.98 7.21 -1.65
N VAL A 243 -8.99 6.67 -0.97
CA VAL A 243 -10.35 7.23 -0.94
C VAL A 243 -10.52 8.16 0.25
N THR A 244 -11.09 9.34 0.00
CA THR A 244 -11.41 10.34 1.01
C THR A 244 -12.72 11.05 0.70
N THR A 245 -13.23 11.84 1.64
CA THR A 245 -14.30 12.83 1.43
C THR A 245 -13.71 14.23 1.52
N PRO A 246 -14.42 15.31 1.05
CA PRO A 246 -13.88 16.67 1.06
C PRO A 246 -13.60 17.27 2.44
N GLN A 247 -14.07 16.65 3.52
CA GLN A 247 -13.94 17.13 4.90
C GLN A 247 -12.48 17.17 5.36
N GLU A 248 -12.05 18.24 6.00
CA GLU A 248 -10.68 18.41 6.52
C GLU A 248 -10.23 17.27 7.45
N VAL A 249 -11.15 16.73 8.27
CA VAL A 249 -10.86 15.58 9.14
C VAL A 249 -10.52 14.33 8.32
N ALA A 250 -11.27 14.07 7.24
CA ALA A 250 -11.00 12.93 6.35
C ALA A 250 -9.70 13.12 5.55
N LEU A 251 -9.44 14.35 5.10
CA LEU A 251 -8.21 14.71 4.38
C LEU A 251 -6.96 14.57 5.26
N ALA A 252 -7.05 14.92 6.54
CA ALA A 252 -5.95 14.74 7.48
C ALA A 252 -5.56 13.25 7.63
N ASP A 253 -6.54 12.36 7.69
CA ASP A 253 -6.30 10.92 7.78
C ASP A 253 -5.87 10.31 6.43
N ALA A 254 -6.42 10.77 5.30
CA ALA A 254 -6.00 10.38 3.97
C ALA A 254 -4.51 10.70 3.72
N ARG A 255 -4.04 11.86 4.21
CA ARG A 255 -2.61 12.24 4.17
C ARG A 255 -1.72 11.21 4.86
N LYS A 256 -2.13 10.70 6.03
CA LYS A 256 -1.38 9.63 6.74
C LYS A 256 -1.36 8.35 5.92
N GLY A 257 -2.49 7.99 5.27
CA GLY A 257 -2.57 6.85 4.38
C GLY A 257 -1.59 6.95 3.20
N VAL A 258 -1.55 8.09 2.50
CA VAL A 258 -0.58 8.35 1.43
C VAL A 258 0.85 8.24 1.94
N SER A 259 1.16 8.90 3.07
CA SER A 259 2.50 8.85 3.67
C SER A 259 2.93 7.43 4.05
N MET A 260 1.99 6.57 4.50
CA MET A 260 2.27 5.17 4.78
C MET A 260 2.72 4.43 3.52
N PHE A 261 2.00 4.56 2.40
CA PHE A 261 2.36 3.91 1.15
C PHE A 261 3.71 4.39 0.58
N GLN A 262 4.00 5.68 0.73
CA GLN A 262 5.25 6.30 0.28
C GLN A 262 6.43 6.04 1.22
N SER A 263 6.20 5.48 2.41
CA SER A 263 7.28 5.20 3.37
C SER A 263 8.27 4.17 2.82
N PRO A 264 9.58 4.24 3.16
CA PRO A 264 10.59 3.29 2.67
C PRO A 264 10.30 1.83 3.02
N GLN A 265 9.54 1.57 4.08
CA GLN A 265 9.18 0.23 4.54
C GLN A 265 8.05 -0.39 3.71
N VAL A 266 7.18 0.42 3.12
CA VAL A 266 6.01 0.00 2.32
C VAL A 266 6.32 0.15 0.84
N ASN A 267 6.79 1.31 0.41
CA ASN A 267 7.24 1.65 -0.94
C ASN A 267 6.28 1.20 -2.06
N VAL A 268 4.98 1.53 -1.89
CA VAL A 268 3.94 1.27 -2.87
C VAL A 268 3.58 2.58 -3.56
N PRO A 269 3.61 2.66 -4.90
CA PRO A 269 3.18 3.83 -5.64
C PRO A 269 1.72 4.21 -5.29
N VAL A 270 1.46 5.50 -5.06
CA VAL A 270 0.09 6.00 -4.91
C VAL A 270 -0.38 6.46 -6.29
N LEU A 271 -1.32 5.72 -6.90
CA LEU A 271 -1.88 6.02 -8.21
C LEU A 271 -2.67 7.34 -8.17
N GLY A 272 -3.30 7.63 -7.04
CA GLY A 272 -3.98 8.90 -6.83
C GLY A 272 -5.05 8.84 -5.74
N ILE A 273 -5.79 9.95 -5.65
CA ILE A 273 -6.86 10.17 -4.69
C ILE A 273 -8.22 10.09 -5.40
N VAL A 274 -9.19 9.46 -4.74
CA VAL A 274 -10.60 9.50 -5.10
C VAL A 274 -11.32 10.33 -4.05
N GLU A 275 -11.89 11.47 -4.47
CA GLU A 275 -12.77 12.29 -3.63
C GLU A 275 -14.21 11.77 -3.76
N ASN A 276 -14.65 11.00 -2.79
CA ASN A 276 -16.00 10.48 -2.73
C ASN A 276 -16.94 11.45 -1.99
N MET A 277 -18.23 11.38 -2.27
CA MET A 277 -19.26 12.28 -1.70
C MET A 277 -18.93 13.76 -1.98
N ALA A 278 -18.38 14.04 -3.17
CA ALA A 278 -17.83 15.34 -3.53
C ALA A 278 -18.90 16.44 -3.59
N TRP A 279 -20.11 16.12 -4.05
CA TRP A 279 -21.27 17.00 -4.05
C TRP A 279 -22.57 16.19 -4.08
N PHE A 280 -23.66 16.84 -3.73
CA PHE A 280 -25.03 16.36 -3.89
C PHE A 280 -25.77 17.22 -4.93
N THR A 281 -26.56 16.60 -5.80
CA THR A 281 -27.44 17.26 -6.75
C THR A 281 -28.87 16.80 -6.50
N PRO A 282 -29.81 17.69 -6.08
CA PRO A 282 -31.21 17.35 -5.93
C PRO A 282 -31.84 16.99 -7.29
N ALA A 283 -32.81 16.08 -7.28
CA ALA A 283 -33.50 15.65 -8.51
C ALA A 283 -34.28 16.81 -9.17
N GLU A 284 -34.82 17.72 -8.37
CA GLU A 284 -35.60 18.88 -8.82
C GLU A 284 -34.70 20.00 -9.37
N HIS A 285 -33.40 19.97 -9.08
CA HIS A 285 -32.39 20.97 -9.47
C HIS A 285 -31.16 20.31 -10.07
N PRO A 286 -31.22 19.67 -11.24
CA PRO A 286 -30.16 18.86 -11.81
C PRO A 286 -28.88 19.64 -12.16
N ASP A 287 -28.96 20.94 -12.32
CA ASP A 287 -27.83 21.82 -12.64
C ASP A 287 -27.12 22.37 -11.38
N GLU A 288 -27.68 22.12 -10.18
CA GLU A 288 -27.12 22.63 -8.93
C GLU A 288 -26.27 21.57 -8.21
N LYS A 289 -25.14 22.03 -7.65
CA LYS A 289 -24.26 21.20 -6.83
C LYS A 289 -24.16 21.76 -5.43
N TYR A 290 -24.51 20.93 -4.46
CA TYR A 290 -24.44 21.25 -3.04
C TYR A 290 -23.24 20.52 -2.41
N TYR A 291 -22.28 21.27 -1.90
CA TYR A 291 -21.04 20.73 -1.33
C TYR A 291 -21.19 20.49 0.18
N ILE A 292 -21.97 19.47 0.56
CA ILE A 292 -22.36 19.17 1.94
C ILE A 292 -21.12 18.93 2.83
N PHE A 293 -20.10 18.30 2.28
CA PHE A 293 -18.87 17.94 3.02
C PHE A 293 -17.68 18.85 2.69
N GLY A 294 -17.91 19.96 2.00
CA GLY A 294 -16.86 20.87 1.52
C GLY A 294 -16.58 20.71 0.03
N ASN A 295 -15.81 21.63 -0.53
CA ASN A 295 -15.55 21.70 -1.96
C ASN A 295 -14.06 21.52 -2.28
N GLY A 296 -13.74 20.54 -3.14
CA GLY A 296 -12.40 20.36 -3.73
C GLY A 296 -11.30 20.05 -2.74
N GLY A 297 -11.63 19.47 -1.56
CA GLY A 297 -10.65 19.09 -0.56
C GLY A 297 -9.68 18.04 -1.06
N GLY A 298 -10.19 17.00 -1.74
CA GLY A 298 -9.38 15.95 -2.35
C GLY A 298 -8.44 16.49 -3.42
N LYS A 299 -8.90 17.44 -4.25
CA LYS A 299 -8.06 18.09 -5.26
C LYS A 299 -6.89 18.84 -4.62
N ARG A 300 -7.17 19.68 -3.63
CA ARG A 300 -6.09 20.38 -2.88
C ARG A 300 -5.12 19.44 -2.21
N LEU A 301 -5.62 18.31 -1.69
CA LEU A 301 -4.75 17.30 -1.06
C LEU A 301 -3.87 16.61 -2.10
N ALA A 302 -4.42 16.23 -3.27
CA ALA A 302 -3.69 15.63 -4.37
C ALA A 302 -2.54 16.54 -4.84
N GLU A 303 -2.85 17.80 -5.13
CA GLU A 303 -1.86 18.83 -5.51
C GLU A 303 -0.75 18.98 -4.47
N LYS A 304 -1.13 19.02 -3.17
CA LYS A 304 -0.17 19.16 -2.06
C LYS A 304 0.76 17.95 -1.91
N LEU A 305 0.29 16.76 -2.23
CA LEU A 305 1.04 15.51 -2.09
C LEU A 305 1.75 15.10 -3.38
N GLY A 306 1.54 15.83 -4.49
CA GLY A 306 2.12 15.51 -5.79
C GLY A 306 1.58 14.18 -6.36
N VAL A 307 0.30 13.87 -6.12
CA VAL A 307 -0.40 12.70 -6.66
C VAL A 307 -1.63 13.16 -7.45
N ASP A 308 -2.18 12.29 -8.30
CA ASP A 308 -3.32 12.66 -9.13
C ASP A 308 -4.66 12.58 -8.38
N LEU A 309 -5.62 13.43 -8.77
CA LEU A 309 -7.04 13.28 -8.44
C LEU A 309 -7.70 12.41 -9.51
N LEU A 310 -7.90 11.11 -9.20
CA LEU A 310 -8.41 10.13 -10.16
C LEU A 310 -9.90 10.30 -10.46
N ALA A 311 -10.70 10.63 -9.45
CA ALA A 311 -12.13 10.84 -9.61
C ALA A 311 -12.73 11.71 -8.50
N GLN A 312 -13.83 12.36 -8.84
CA GLN A 312 -14.76 12.95 -7.89
C GLN A 312 -16.12 12.26 -8.08
N ILE A 313 -16.60 11.59 -7.02
CA ILE A 313 -17.83 10.80 -7.07
C ILE A 313 -18.92 11.54 -6.31
N PRO A 314 -20.10 11.76 -6.89
CA PRO A 314 -21.19 12.48 -6.24
C PRO A 314 -21.80 11.64 -5.10
N LEU A 315 -22.44 12.31 -4.15
CA LEU A 315 -23.32 11.70 -3.17
C LEU A 315 -24.71 11.54 -3.78
N VAL A 316 -25.10 10.32 -4.12
CA VAL A 316 -26.40 10.02 -4.70
C VAL A 316 -27.00 8.75 -4.08
N ALA A 317 -28.33 8.76 -3.87
CA ALA A 317 -29.02 7.64 -3.26
C ALA A 317 -28.84 6.34 -4.03
N SER A 318 -28.80 6.40 -5.36
CA SER A 318 -28.66 5.20 -6.21
C SER A 318 -27.35 4.42 -6.02
N ILE A 319 -26.28 5.06 -5.52
CA ILE A 319 -25.05 4.33 -5.16
C ILE A 319 -25.28 3.52 -3.88
N CYS A 320 -25.95 4.09 -2.88
CA CYS A 320 -26.30 3.43 -1.64
C CYS A 320 -27.28 2.27 -1.91
N ASP A 321 -28.40 2.58 -2.55
CA ASP A 321 -29.44 1.58 -2.89
C ASP A 321 -28.86 0.44 -3.74
N GLY A 322 -28.00 0.75 -4.70
CA GLY A 322 -27.31 -0.22 -5.53
C GLY A 322 -26.41 -1.13 -4.71
N GLY A 323 -25.63 -0.58 -3.78
CA GLY A 323 -24.79 -1.34 -2.85
C GLY A 323 -25.63 -2.27 -1.95
N ASP A 324 -26.73 -1.78 -1.40
CA ASP A 324 -27.62 -2.55 -0.53
C ASP A 324 -28.38 -3.67 -1.28
N GLN A 325 -28.67 -3.45 -2.56
CA GLN A 325 -29.35 -4.42 -3.44
C GLN A 325 -28.38 -5.36 -4.18
N GLY A 326 -27.07 -5.26 -3.95
CA GLY A 326 -26.08 -6.03 -4.65
C GLY A 326 -25.92 -5.69 -6.13
N LYS A 327 -26.20 -4.43 -6.51
CA LYS A 327 -26.12 -3.92 -7.88
C LYS A 327 -25.18 -2.72 -7.97
N PRO A 328 -23.86 -2.92 -8.07
CA PRO A 328 -22.89 -1.83 -8.13
C PRO A 328 -23.23 -0.78 -9.18
N ALA A 329 -23.04 0.50 -8.86
CA ALA A 329 -23.40 1.64 -9.73
C ALA A 329 -22.65 1.61 -11.08
N ALA A 330 -21.46 1.04 -11.14
CA ALA A 330 -20.68 0.86 -12.37
C ALA A 330 -21.38 0.03 -13.45
N LEU A 331 -22.37 -0.78 -13.07
CA LEU A 331 -23.22 -1.52 -14.02
C LEU A 331 -24.18 -0.60 -14.79
N GLN A 332 -24.53 0.55 -14.22
CA GLN A 332 -25.55 1.45 -14.73
C GLN A 332 -24.95 2.54 -15.63
N ASN A 333 -25.71 2.96 -16.65
CA ASN A 333 -25.34 4.09 -17.50
C ASN A 333 -25.87 5.40 -16.87
N THR A 334 -25.32 5.77 -15.73
CA THR A 334 -25.66 6.97 -14.97
C THR A 334 -24.39 7.80 -14.75
N VAL A 335 -24.54 9.06 -14.33
CA VAL A 335 -23.39 9.93 -13.98
C VAL A 335 -22.46 9.24 -12.98
N SER A 336 -23.02 8.52 -12.02
CA SER A 336 -22.24 7.75 -11.04
C SER A 336 -21.52 6.57 -11.67
N GLY A 337 -22.18 5.83 -12.56
CA GLY A 337 -21.57 4.72 -13.30
C GLY A 337 -20.44 5.19 -14.21
N GLU A 338 -20.61 6.33 -14.87
CA GLU A 338 -19.57 6.97 -15.69
C GLU A 338 -18.36 7.42 -14.85
N ALA A 339 -18.59 7.95 -13.64
CA ALA A 339 -17.51 8.33 -12.74
C ALA A 339 -16.64 7.13 -12.36
N PHE A 340 -17.23 5.95 -12.09
CA PHE A 340 -16.47 4.74 -11.81
C PHE A 340 -15.78 4.16 -13.06
N ASN A 341 -16.39 4.25 -14.23
CA ASN A 341 -15.76 3.85 -15.49
C ASN A 341 -14.55 4.76 -15.82
N THR A 342 -14.66 6.06 -15.56
CA THR A 342 -13.53 7.00 -15.70
C THR A 342 -12.43 6.70 -14.69
N LEU A 343 -12.79 6.41 -13.43
CA LEU A 343 -11.82 5.98 -12.42
C LEU A 343 -11.04 4.76 -12.89
N ALA A 344 -11.72 3.74 -13.44
CA ALA A 344 -11.07 2.56 -13.97
C ALA A 344 -10.06 2.92 -15.07
N GLN A 345 -10.45 3.76 -16.05
CA GLN A 345 -9.58 4.20 -17.13
C GLN A 345 -8.35 4.96 -16.63
N LEU A 346 -8.53 5.91 -15.71
CA LEU A 346 -7.41 6.67 -15.15
C LEU A 346 -6.49 5.82 -14.30
N SER A 347 -7.02 4.85 -13.54
CA SER A 347 -6.19 3.90 -12.81
C SER A 347 -5.29 3.07 -13.74
N LEU A 348 -5.75 2.78 -14.97
CA LEU A 348 -4.98 2.04 -15.98
C LEU A 348 -3.82 2.85 -16.57
N ILE A 349 -3.95 4.17 -16.64
CA ILE A 349 -2.90 5.05 -17.22
C ILE A 349 -1.67 5.09 -16.28
N HIS A 350 -1.87 4.89 -14.98
CA HIS A 350 -0.82 4.97 -13.97
C HIS A 350 -0.18 3.60 -13.62
N ILE A 351 -0.61 2.53 -14.25
CA ILE A 351 -0.11 1.16 -14.14
C ILE A 351 0.58 0.76 -15.44
#